data_a52f5aec0a55d9f104fd905e7a74c0c3
#
_entry.id   a52f5aec0a55d9f104fd905e7a74c0c3
#
_cell.length_a   1.000
_cell.length_b   1.000
_cell.length_c   1.000
_cell.angle_alpha   90.00
_cell.angle_beta   90.00
_cell.angle_gamma   90.00
#
_symmetry.space_group_name_H-M   'P 1'
#
loop_
_entity.id
_entity.type
_entity.pdbx_description
1 polymer ?
#
loop_
_entity_poly.entity_id
_entity_poly.type
_entity_poly.pdbx_seq_one_letter_code
_entity_poly.pdbx_strand_id
1 'polypeptide(L)'
;EFRRVLFRSLDAYRRVLENEMIWRGFFNSFFYSLAFTAISVFITLLAAYPMSKKEFVGRNFFNVIFLITMFFGGGMIPTFILINRLHMVNTVWAILIPGAFNVWNMILARTYYQSIPKELREASSIDGANEIQHFFKIMIPVCKPIIAVLALWSFVGMWNSYFDALIYLNDADLQPLQLVLRSILVQNTPQPGMIADIQSTAEMAKVAEQLKYATIVVSS
;
A
#
# COMPACT_ATOMS: atom_id res chain seq x y z
N GLU A 1 18.24 -38.08 -8.37
CA GLU A 1 18.36 -36.79 -7.60
C GLU A 1 17.33 -35.75 -7.99
N PHE A 2 17.11 -35.50 -9.28
CA PHE A 2 16.14 -34.50 -9.78
C PHE A 2 14.69 -34.74 -9.30
N ARG A 3 14.24 -35.99 -9.25
CA ARG A 3 12.92 -36.36 -8.70
C ARG A 3 12.81 -36.09 -7.20
N ARG A 4 13.86 -36.32 -6.40
CA ARG A 4 13.83 -36.03 -4.95
C ARG A 4 13.80 -34.53 -4.65
N VAL A 5 14.41 -33.70 -5.49
CA VAL A 5 14.37 -32.24 -5.39
C VAL A 5 12.97 -31.72 -5.73
N LEU A 6 12.33 -32.24 -6.78
CA LEU A 6 10.97 -31.87 -7.19
C LEU A 6 9.90 -32.23 -6.14
N PHE A 7 9.96 -33.44 -5.57
CA PHE A 7 9.02 -33.86 -4.51
C PHE A 7 9.21 -33.05 -3.22
N ARG A 8 10.44 -32.70 -2.86
CA ARG A 8 10.71 -31.85 -1.69
C ARG A 8 10.25 -30.40 -1.89
N SER A 9 10.28 -29.89 -3.12
CA SER A 9 9.74 -28.58 -3.43
C SER A 9 8.20 -28.56 -3.30
N LEU A 10 7.51 -29.61 -3.73
CA LEU A 10 6.05 -29.72 -3.58
C LEU A 10 5.63 -29.80 -2.11
N ASP A 11 6.38 -30.51 -1.27
CA ASP A 11 6.12 -30.57 0.18
C ASP A 11 6.31 -29.21 0.85
N ALA A 12 7.25 -28.40 0.41
CA ALA A 12 7.44 -27.03 0.90
C ALA A 12 6.25 -26.14 0.54
N TYR A 13 5.78 -26.19 -0.71
CA TYR A 13 4.57 -25.47 -1.14
C TYR A 13 3.33 -25.90 -0.35
N ARG A 14 3.17 -27.22 -0.13
CA ARG A 14 2.07 -27.74 0.66
C ARG A 14 2.07 -27.18 2.08
N ARG A 15 3.22 -27.16 2.76
CA ARG A 15 3.37 -26.60 4.11
C ARG A 15 3.08 -25.09 4.15
N VAL A 16 3.47 -24.34 3.12
CA VAL A 16 3.15 -22.92 2.99
C VAL A 16 1.65 -22.73 2.82
N LEU A 17 0.99 -23.54 1.99
CA LEU A 17 -0.45 -23.46 1.74
C LEU A 17 -1.31 -23.98 2.91
N GLU A 18 -0.79 -24.88 3.73
CA GLU A 18 -1.46 -25.39 4.94
C GLU A 18 -1.33 -24.43 6.14
N ASN A 19 -0.49 -23.37 6.03
CA ASN A 19 -0.29 -22.42 7.11
C ASN A 19 -1.43 -21.39 7.16
N GLU A 20 -2.24 -21.46 8.21
CA GLU A 20 -3.38 -20.56 8.42
C GLU A 20 -2.98 -19.08 8.49
N MET A 21 -1.78 -18.76 9.02
CA MET A 21 -1.29 -17.37 9.10
C MET A 21 -1.05 -16.77 7.71
N ILE A 22 -0.66 -17.58 6.72
CA ILE A 22 -0.43 -17.11 5.34
C ILE A 22 -1.76 -16.72 4.69
N TRP A 23 -2.79 -17.54 4.85
CA TRP A 23 -4.12 -17.23 4.33
C TRP A 23 -4.73 -16.00 4.99
N ARG A 24 -4.60 -15.89 6.32
CA ARG A 24 -5.04 -14.69 7.06
C ARG A 24 -4.29 -13.45 6.60
N GLY A 25 -2.97 -13.53 6.48
CA GLY A 25 -2.13 -12.45 5.97
C GLY A 25 -2.49 -12.04 4.54
N PHE A 26 -2.84 -13.01 3.67
CA PHE A 26 -3.30 -12.76 2.31
C PHE A 26 -4.61 -11.96 2.29
N PHE A 27 -5.62 -12.38 3.06
CA PHE A 27 -6.88 -11.66 3.17
C PHE A 27 -6.70 -10.27 3.78
N ASN A 28 -5.85 -10.13 4.78
CA ASN A 28 -5.50 -8.84 5.36
C ASN A 28 -4.84 -7.92 4.31
N SER A 29 -3.84 -8.41 3.58
CA SER A 29 -3.19 -7.64 2.52
C SER A 29 -4.16 -7.21 1.43
N PHE A 30 -5.05 -8.11 1.00
CA PHE A 30 -6.05 -7.80 0.00
C PHE A 30 -7.03 -6.72 0.49
N PHE A 31 -7.55 -6.88 1.70
CA PHE A 31 -8.46 -5.92 2.30
C PHE A 31 -7.79 -4.55 2.52
N TYR A 32 -6.56 -4.53 3.04
CA TYR A 32 -5.82 -3.28 3.27
C TYR A 32 -5.49 -2.57 1.96
N SER A 33 -5.08 -3.33 0.94
CA SER A 33 -4.79 -2.75 -0.38
C SER A 33 -6.05 -2.16 -1.02
N LEU A 34 -7.18 -2.83 -0.91
CA LEU A 34 -8.46 -2.33 -1.44
C LEU A 34 -8.94 -1.09 -0.69
N ALA A 35 -8.95 -1.15 0.65
CA ALA A 35 -9.39 -0.04 1.50
C ALA A 35 -8.48 1.19 1.33
N PHE A 36 -7.16 0.97 1.36
CA PHE A 36 -6.18 2.03 1.14
C PHE A 36 -6.34 2.68 -0.23
N THR A 37 -6.51 1.88 -1.28
CA THR A 37 -6.70 2.37 -2.65
C THR A 37 -7.95 3.23 -2.74
N ALA A 38 -9.07 2.79 -2.18
CA ALA A 38 -10.32 3.55 -2.20
C ALA A 38 -10.15 4.90 -1.49
N ILE A 39 -9.55 4.91 -0.29
CA ILE A 39 -9.29 6.12 0.49
C ILE A 39 -8.31 7.05 -0.25
N SER A 40 -7.18 6.51 -0.70
CA SER A 40 -6.12 7.28 -1.35
C SER A 40 -6.58 7.92 -2.66
N VAL A 41 -7.24 7.16 -3.52
CA VAL A 41 -7.76 7.70 -4.79
C VAL A 41 -8.81 8.76 -4.53
N PHE A 42 -9.74 8.51 -3.61
CA PHE A 42 -10.81 9.46 -3.29
C PHE A 42 -10.24 10.80 -2.78
N ILE A 43 -9.34 10.77 -1.80
CA ILE A 43 -8.71 11.98 -1.24
C ILE A 43 -7.87 12.69 -2.31
N THR A 44 -7.12 11.93 -3.11
CA THR A 44 -6.29 12.49 -4.19
C THR A 44 -7.13 13.24 -5.22
N LEU A 45 -8.24 12.64 -5.68
CA LEU A 45 -9.13 13.27 -6.66
C LEU A 45 -9.81 14.51 -6.10
N LEU A 46 -10.28 14.45 -4.83
CA LEU A 46 -10.87 15.59 -4.14
C LEU A 46 -9.89 16.76 -3.99
N ALA A 47 -8.64 16.47 -3.63
CA ALA A 47 -7.61 17.51 -3.48
C ALA A 47 -7.18 18.08 -4.84
N ALA A 48 -7.04 17.24 -5.85
CA ALA A 48 -6.59 17.64 -7.18
C ALA A 48 -7.60 18.53 -7.92
N TYR A 49 -8.91 18.35 -7.67
CA TYR A 49 -9.95 19.05 -8.39
C TYR A 49 -9.91 20.57 -8.17
N PRO A 50 -9.98 21.13 -6.95
CA PRO A 50 -9.86 22.57 -6.75
C PRO A 50 -8.48 23.09 -7.20
N MET A 51 -7.41 22.29 -7.01
CA MET A 51 -6.06 22.67 -7.41
C MET A 51 -5.87 22.75 -8.93
N SER A 52 -6.75 22.12 -9.72
CA SER A 52 -6.73 22.21 -11.18
C SER A 52 -7.29 23.55 -11.70
N LYS A 53 -8.11 24.24 -10.90
CA LYS A 53 -8.78 25.47 -11.31
C LYS A 53 -7.89 26.70 -11.11
N LYS A 54 -7.85 27.58 -12.11
CA LYS A 54 -7.07 28.83 -12.04
C LYS A 54 -7.69 29.83 -11.08
N GLU A 55 -9.01 29.79 -10.95
CA GLU A 55 -9.83 30.69 -10.15
C GLU A 55 -9.83 30.35 -8.64
N PHE A 56 -9.25 29.21 -8.26
CA PHE A 56 -9.21 28.80 -6.86
C PHE A 56 -8.34 29.73 -6.02
N VAL A 57 -8.97 30.47 -5.12
CA VAL A 57 -8.30 31.39 -4.19
C VAL A 57 -7.40 30.59 -3.25
N GLY A 58 -6.13 30.98 -3.15
CA GLY A 58 -5.15 30.26 -2.33
C GLY A 58 -4.42 29.10 -3.03
N ARG A 59 -4.69 28.85 -4.32
CA ARG A 59 -4.03 27.78 -5.10
C ARG A 59 -2.51 27.79 -4.96
N ASN A 60 -1.88 28.96 -5.06
CA ASN A 60 -0.42 29.06 -4.96
C ASN A 60 0.08 28.75 -3.55
N PHE A 61 -0.64 29.18 -2.53
CA PHE A 61 -0.34 28.88 -1.13
C PHE A 61 -0.39 27.36 -0.87
N PHE A 62 -1.45 26.68 -1.26
CA PHE A 62 -1.56 25.24 -1.12
C PHE A 62 -0.51 24.49 -1.94
N ASN A 63 -0.20 24.94 -3.16
CA ASN A 63 0.87 24.35 -3.96
C ASN A 63 2.23 24.40 -3.23
N VAL A 64 2.56 25.53 -2.61
CA VAL A 64 3.81 25.66 -1.85
C VAL A 64 3.82 24.72 -0.65
N ILE A 65 2.71 24.64 0.10
CA ILE A 65 2.59 23.72 1.24
C ILE A 65 2.80 22.27 0.76
N PHE A 66 2.10 21.83 -0.28
CA PHE A 66 2.24 20.48 -0.81
C PHE A 66 3.66 20.19 -1.29
N LEU A 67 4.32 21.13 -1.96
CA LEU A 67 5.71 20.97 -2.36
C LEU A 67 6.65 20.89 -1.15
N ILE A 68 6.45 21.70 -0.12
CA ILE A 68 7.23 21.60 1.12
C ILE A 68 7.07 20.21 1.74
N THR A 69 5.84 19.72 1.88
CA THR A 69 5.59 18.40 2.48
C THR A 69 6.14 17.24 1.63
N MET A 70 6.31 17.43 0.34
CA MET A 70 6.92 16.43 -0.54
C MET A 70 8.43 16.29 -0.30
N PHE A 71 9.13 17.39 -0.03
CA PHE A 71 10.59 17.40 0.17
C PHE A 71 10.98 17.29 1.65
N PHE A 72 10.14 17.74 2.57
CA PHE A 72 10.40 17.77 4.00
C PHE A 72 9.43 16.86 4.75
N GLY A 73 9.83 15.61 4.98
CA GLY A 73 9.11 14.69 5.85
C GLY A 73 9.49 14.87 7.31
N GLY A 74 8.54 14.68 8.23
CA GLY A 74 8.79 14.75 9.67
C GLY A 74 9.68 13.61 10.20
N GLY A 75 9.88 12.56 9.41
CA GLY A 75 10.60 11.36 9.81
C GLY A 75 9.75 10.35 10.58
N MET A 76 10.33 9.18 10.82
CA MET A 76 9.62 8.03 11.41
C MET A 76 9.22 8.29 12.87
N ILE A 77 10.13 8.87 13.68
CA ILE A 77 9.89 9.05 15.13
C ILE A 77 8.72 10.02 15.40
N PRO A 78 8.67 11.23 14.83
CA PRO A 78 7.51 12.12 14.98
C PRO A 78 6.20 11.51 14.47
N THR A 79 6.25 10.76 13.36
CA THR A 79 5.06 10.07 12.82
C THR A 79 4.56 9.00 13.79
N PHE A 80 5.46 8.20 14.38
CA PHE A 80 5.09 7.20 15.38
C PHE A 80 4.46 7.84 16.62
N ILE A 81 5.04 8.94 17.13
CA ILE A 81 4.50 9.66 18.29
C ILE A 81 3.09 10.19 17.99
N LEU A 82 2.87 10.72 16.79
CA LEU A 82 1.56 11.20 16.37
C LEU A 82 0.52 10.07 16.32
N ILE A 83 0.85 8.95 15.66
CA ILE A 83 -0.03 7.77 15.54
C ILE A 83 -0.35 7.19 16.92
N ASN A 84 0.64 7.14 17.82
CA ASN A 84 0.45 6.69 19.19
C ASN A 84 -0.47 7.62 19.99
N ARG A 85 -0.30 8.94 19.88
CA ARG A 85 -1.19 9.92 20.52
C ARG A 85 -2.62 9.88 20.02
N LEU A 86 -2.82 9.49 18.76
CA LEU A 86 -4.14 9.30 18.16
C LEU A 86 -4.76 7.94 18.50
N HIS A 87 -4.09 7.13 19.35
CA HIS A 87 -4.53 5.78 19.73
C HIS A 87 -4.78 4.86 18.53
N MET A 88 -4.02 5.03 17.44
CA MET A 88 -4.13 4.24 16.22
C MET A 88 -3.19 3.03 16.21
N VAL A 89 -2.18 2.97 17.09
CA VAL A 89 -1.26 1.82 17.19
C VAL A 89 -2.05 0.55 17.43
N ASN A 90 -1.63 -0.54 16.79
CA ASN A 90 -2.30 -1.83 16.78
C ASN A 90 -3.74 -1.80 16.20
N THR A 91 -3.99 -0.89 15.28
CA THR A 91 -5.24 -0.84 14.50
C THR A 91 -4.94 -0.74 13.01
N VAL A 92 -5.87 -1.17 12.18
CA VAL A 92 -5.77 -1.08 10.71
C VAL A 92 -5.60 0.38 10.24
N TRP A 93 -6.15 1.33 10.97
CA TRP A 93 -6.09 2.76 10.64
C TRP A 93 -4.66 3.32 10.67
N ALA A 94 -3.77 2.73 11.48
CA ALA A 94 -2.36 3.14 11.54
C ALA A 94 -1.62 2.96 10.22
N ILE A 95 -2.06 2.01 9.38
CA ILE A 95 -1.46 1.75 8.06
C ILE A 95 -2.27 2.36 6.91
N LEU A 96 -3.59 2.57 7.08
CA LEU A 96 -4.45 3.08 6.01
C LEU A 96 -4.42 4.61 5.89
N ILE A 97 -4.36 5.35 7.01
CA ILE A 97 -4.53 6.81 6.99
C ILE A 97 -3.23 7.58 6.70
N PRO A 98 -2.09 7.30 7.36
CA PRO A 98 -0.90 8.16 7.24
C PRO A 98 -0.37 8.30 5.82
N GLY A 99 -0.40 7.22 5.04
CA GLY A 99 0.06 7.21 3.65
C GLY A 99 -1.01 7.49 2.60
N ALA A 100 -2.27 7.71 3.00
CA ALA A 100 -3.40 7.79 2.06
C ALA A 100 -3.32 8.98 1.09
N PHE A 101 -2.71 10.07 1.48
CA PHE A 101 -2.50 11.23 0.63
C PHE A 101 -1.06 11.31 0.14
N ASN A 102 -0.89 11.26 -1.18
CA ASN A 102 0.41 11.41 -1.83
C ASN A 102 0.39 12.63 -2.75
N VAL A 103 1.31 13.57 -2.52
CA VAL A 103 1.39 14.84 -3.29
C VAL A 103 1.70 14.58 -4.75
N TRP A 104 2.56 13.60 -5.07
CA TRP A 104 2.88 13.24 -6.46
C TRP A 104 1.64 12.77 -7.22
N ASN A 105 0.85 11.89 -6.62
CA ASN A 105 -0.41 11.41 -7.18
C ASN A 105 -1.41 12.56 -7.38
N MET A 106 -1.46 13.50 -6.44
CA MET A 106 -2.31 14.69 -6.55
C MET A 106 -1.87 15.59 -7.71
N ILE A 107 -0.58 15.82 -7.89
CA ILE A 107 -0.05 16.60 -9.03
C ILE A 107 -0.40 15.93 -10.36
N LEU A 108 -0.28 14.61 -10.43
CA LEU A 108 -0.62 13.83 -11.62
C LEU A 108 -2.12 13.96 -11.96
N ALA A 109 -2.99 13.74 -10.96
CA ALA A 109 -4.45 13.91 -11.13
C ALA A 109 -4.82 15.34 -11.53
N ARG A 110 -4.20 16.34 -10.91
CA ARG A 110 -4.38 17.75 -11.25
C ARG A 110 -3.98 18.04 -12.71
N THR A 111 -2.84 17.54 -13.16
CA THR A 111 -2.36 17.72 -14.53
C THR A 111 -3.33 17.10 -15.53
N TYR A 112 -3.84 15.92 -15.20
CA TYR A 112 -4.87 15.28 -16.02
C TYR A 112 -6.16 16.11 -16.07
N TYR A 113 -6.63 16.65 -14.94
CA TYR A 113 -7.81 17.52 -14.92
C TYR A 113 -7.62 18.79 -15.79
N GLN A 114 -6.41 19.31 -15.83
CA GLN A 114 -6.09 20.48 -16.66
C GLN A 114 -6.05 20.20 -18.16
N SER A 115 -5.89 18.94 -18.58
CA SER A 115 -5.93 18.52 -19.97
C SER A 115 -7.35 18.35 -20.53
N ILE A 116 -8.35 18.32 -19.64
CA ILE A 116 -9.75 18.19 -20.03
C ILE A 116 -10.24 19.53 -20.63
N PRO A 117 -10.96 19.52 -21.76
CA PRO A 117 -11.52 20.71 -22.38
C PRO A 117 -12.41 21.49 -21.42
N LYS A 118 -12.26 22.82 -21.42
CA LYS A 118 -13.03 23.73 -20.54
C LYS A 118 -14.50 23.80 -20.92
N GLU A 119 -14.79 23.53 -22.17
CA GLU A 119 -16.15 23.51 -22.74
C GLU A 119 -17.08 22.55 -21.99
N LEU A 120 -16.53 21.44 -21.46
CA LEU A 120 -17.31 20.50 -20.62
C LEU A 120 -17.79 21.16 -19.33
N ARG A 121 -16.96 22.03 -18.73
CA ARG A 121 -17.34 22.76 -17.53
C ARG A 121 -18.34 23.88 -17.84
N GLU A 122 -18.09 24.61 -18.92
CA GLU A 122 -18.98 25.69 -19.38
C GLU A 122 -20.36 25.16 -19.71
N ALA A 123 -20.44 24.05 -20.47
CA ALA A 123 -21.71 23.40 -20.80
C ALA A 123 -22.46 22.96 -19.53
N SER A 124 -21.76 22.31 -18.59
CA SER A 124 -22.39 21.87 -17.34
C SER A 124 -22.90 23.02 -16.48
N SER A 125 -22.22 24.18 -16.53
CA SER A 125 -22.64 25.38 -15.81
C SER A 125 -23.87 26.01 -16.43
N ILE A 126 -23.99 25.98 -17.75
CA ILE A 126 -25.19 26.42 -18.49
C ILE A 126 -26.38 25.51 -18.14
N ASP A 127 -26.15 24.20 -17.99
CA ASP A 127 -27.16 23.22 -17.55
C ASP A 127 -27.51 23.34 -16.05
N GLY A 128 -26.93 24.30 -15.33
CA GLY A 128 -27.21 24.58 -13.92
C GLY A 128 -26.55 23.61 -12.93
N ALA A 129 -25.56 22.83 -13.36
CA ALA A 129 -24.84 21.95 -12.46
C ALA A 129 -23.94 22.73 -11.48
N ASN A 130 -24.06 22.41 -10.19
CA ASN A 130 -23.14 22.93 -9.19
C ASN A 130 -21.78 22.20 -9.26
N GLU A 131 -20.77 22.72 -8.56
CA GLU A 131 -19.40 22.18 -8.57
C GLU A 131 -19.31 20.73 -8.10
N ILE A 132 -20.14 20.31 -7.15
CA ILE A 132 -20.18 18.94 -6.64
C ILE A 132 -20.78 18.01 -7.72
N GLN A 133 -21.87 18.45 -8.36
CA GLN A 133 -22.47 17.70 -9.46
C GLN A 133 -21.53 17.58 -10.66
N HIS A 134 -20.83 18.66 -11.02
CA HIS A 134 -19.81 18.64 -12.07
C HIS A 134 -18.70 17.64 -11.73
N PHE A 135 -18.19 17.67 -10.49
CA PHE A 135 -17.14 16.72 -10.05
C PHE A 135 -17.59 15.27 -10.17
N PHE A 136 -18.70 14.89 -9.54
CA PHE A 136 -19.11 13.49 -9.48
C PHE A 136 -19.74 12.97 -10.78
N LYS A 137 -20.54 13.78 -11.49
CA LYS A 137 -21.28 13.32 -12.67
C LYS A 137 -20.50 13.47 -13.98
N ILE A 138 -19.55 14.39 -14.06
CA ILE A 138 -18.82 14.69 -15.29
C ILE A 138 -17.32 14.36 -15.13
N MET A 139 -16.64 14.96 -14.15
CA MET A 139 -15.20 14.80 -14.01
C MET A 139 -14.81 13.37 -13.67
N ILE A 140 -15.43 12.73 -12.70
CA ILE A 140 -15.12 11.33 -12.32
C ILE A 140 -15.26 10.37 -13.50
N PRO A 141 -16.37 10.36 -14.27
CA PRO A 141 -16.50 9.50 -15.45
C PRO A 141 -15.47 9.76 -16.56
N VAL A 142 -15.14 11.02 -16.82
CA VAL A 142 -14.14 11.38 -17.84
C VAL A 142 -12.73 11.00 -17.40
N CYS A 143 -12.49 11.01 -16.08
CA CYS A 143 -11.17 10.73 -15.48
C CYS A 143 -10.91 9.24 -15.20
N LYS A 144 -11.74 8.32 -15.67
CA LYS A 144 -11.52 6.87 -15.48
C LYS A 144 -10.09 6.40 -15.79
N PRO A 145 -9.41 6.86 -16.86
CA PRO A 145 -8.04 6.41 -17.14
C PRO A 145 -7.05 6.75 -16.02
N ILE A 146 -7.07 7.99 -15.54
CA ILE A 146 -6.16 8.38 -14.45
C ILE A 146 -6.55 7.73 -13.12
N ILE A 147 -7.83 7.53 -12.86
CA ILE A 147 -8.33 6.81 -11.69
C ILE A 147 -7.78 5.39 -11.68
N ALA A 148 -7.81 4.68 -12.82
CA ALA A 148 -7.27 3.33 -12.94
C ALA A 148 -5.76 3.28 -12.66
N VAL A 149 -5.00 4.24 -13.16
CA VAL A 149 -3.53 4.34 -12.91
C VAL A 149 -3.26 4.58 -11.42
N LEU A 150 -3.94 5.55 -10.81
CA LEU A 150 -3.77 5.86 -9.38
C LEU A 150 -4.20 4.68 -8.49
N ALA A 151 -5.27 4.00 -8.86
CA ALA A 151 -5.75 2.82 -8.16
C ALA A 151 -4.73 1.68 -8.23
N LEU A 152 -4.18 1.40 -9.42
CA LEU A 152 -3.16 0.38 -9.59
C LEU A 152 -1.91 0.67 -8.75
N TRP A 153 -1.40 1.90 -8.79
CA TRP A 153 -0.21 2.28 -8.03
C TRP A 153 -0.45 2.19 -6.51
N SER A 154 -1.59 2.68 -6.05
CA SER A 154 -1.94 2.63 -4.63
C SER A 154 -2.12 1.18 -4.15
N PHE A 155 -2.78 0.34 -4.95
CA PHE A 155 -3.01 -1.06 -4.63
C PHE A 155 -1.69 -1.84 -4.55
N VAL A 156 -0.86 -1.76 -5.61
CA VAL A 156 0.43 -2.48 -5.65
C VAL A 156 1.39 -1.95 -4.58
N GLY A 157 1.40 -0.65 -4.34
CA GLY A 157 2.21 -0.04 -3.27
C GLY A 157 1.85 -0.57 -1.88
N MET A 158 0.55 -0.64 -1.58
CA MET A 158 0.06 -1.16 -0.29
C MET A 158 0.24 -2.67 -0.17
N TRP A 159 0.00 -3.43 -1.25
CA TRP A 159 0.22 -4.87 -1.29
C TRP A 159 1.65 -5.26 -0.92
N ASN A 160 2.64 -4.51 -1.40
CA ASN A 160 4.06 -4.75 -1.12
C ASN A 160 4.55 -4.11 0.19
N SER A 161 3.72 -3.34 0.87
CA SER A 161 4.11 -2.66 2.11
C SER A 161 4.14 -3.65 3.28
N TYR A 162 5.26 -3.67 4.02
CA TYR A 162 5.39 -4.41 5.27
C TYR A 162 5.92 -3.55 6.42
N PHE A 163 6.61 -2.45 6.09
CA PHE A 163 7.37 -1.68 7.07
C PHE A 163 6.46 -0.96 8.07
N ASP A 164 5.39 -0.34 7.60
CA ASP A 164 4.41 0.32 8.48
C ASP A 164 3.70 -0.69 9.38
N ALA A 165 3.34 -1.86 8.81
CA ALA A 165 2.76 -2.95 9.59
C ALA A 165 3.71 -3.48 10.67
N LEU A 166 5.02 -3.56 10.38
CA LEU A 166 6.04 -3.98 11.33
C LEU A 166 6.14 -3.01 12.53
N ILE A 167 5.94 -1.71 12.30
CA ILE A 167 6.08 -0.68 13.34
C ILE A 167 4.79 -0.53 14.15
N TYR A 168 3.63 -0.61 13.50
CA TYR A 168 2.36 -0.22 14.10
C TYR A 168 1.48 -1.38 14.53
N LEU A 169 1.64 -2.60 13.96
CA LEU A 169 0.81 -3.76 14.26
C LEU A 169 1.54 -4.76 15.14
N ASN A 170 1.09 -4.90 16.36
CA ASN A 170 1.63 -5.88 17.32
C ASN A 170 0.86 -7.20 17.29
N ASP A 171 -0.41 -7.17 16.88
CA ASP A 171 -1.29 -8.33 16.82
C ASP A 171 -1.00 -9.15 15.56
N ALA A 172 -0.70 -10.44 15.73
CA ALA A 172 -0.45 -11.37 14.63
C ALA A 172 -1.65 -11.51 13.68
N ASP A 173 -2.86 -11.35 14.20
CA ASP A 173 -4.09 -11.47 13.42
C ASP A 173 -4.30 -10.30 12.43
N LEU A 174 -3.65 -9.18 12.67
CA LEU A 174 -3.71 -8.00 11.80
C LEU A 174 -2.55 -7.92 10.80
N GLN A 175 -1.60 -8.84 10.86
CA GLN A 175 -0.41 -8.77 10.01
C GLN A 175 -0.74 -9.00 8.54
N PRO A 176 -0.22 -8.17 7.61
CA PRO A 176 -0.33 -8.40 6.18
C PRO A 176 0.63 -9.51 5.73
N LEU A 177 0.36 -10.10 4.56
CA LEU A 177 1.11 -11.20 3.99
C LEU A 177 2.62 -10.94 3.95
N GLN A 178 3.04 -9.78 3.49
CA GLN A 178 4.47 -9.42 3.35
C GLN A 178 5.21 -9.44 4.70
N LEU A 179 4.53 -9.07 5.80
CA LEU A 179 5.11 -9.14 7.14
C LEU A 179 5.21 -10.58 7.63
N VAL A 180 4.19 -11.41 7.38
CA VAL A 180 4.19 -12.85 7.71
C VAL A 180 5.31 -13.56 6.94
N LEU A 181 5.43 -13.33 5.63
CA LEU A 181 6.48 -13.91 4.81
C LEU A 181 7.88 -13.50 5.28
N ARG A 182 8.05 -12.21 5.62
CA ARG A 182 9.31 -11.72 6.18
C ARG A 182 9.65 -12.42 7.51
N SER A 183 8.69 -12.62 8.40
CA SER A 183 8.92 -13.30 9.67
C SER A 183 9.40 -14.75 9.46
N ILE A 184 8.79 -15.48 8.53
CA ILE A 184 9.20 -16.83 8.14
C ILE A 184 10.64 -16.83 7.59
N LEU A 185 10.97 -15.87 6.72
CA LEU A 185 12.31 -15.75 6.13
C LEU A 185 13.38 -15.43 7.18
N VAL A 186 13.09 -14.54 8.13
CA VAL A 186 14.04 -14.13 9.18
C VAL A 186 14.23 -15.24 10.23
N GLN A 187 13.16 -15.91 10.65
CA GLN A 187 13.23 -17.00 11.62
C GLN A 187 14.00 -18.21 11.11
N ASN A 188 13.99 -18.45 9.80
CA ASN A 188 14.68 -19.56 9.15
C ASN A 188 16.13 -19.22 8.74
N THR A 189 16.65 -18.02 9.03
CA THR A 189 18.07 -17.71 8.87
C THR A 189 18.83 -18.15 10.12
N PRO A 190 19.83 -19.08 10.03
CA PRO A 190 20.66 -19.46 11.17
C PRO A 190 21.38 -18.23 11.71
N GLN A 191 21.15 -17.88 12.97
CA GLN A 191 21.93 -16.82 13.61
C GLN A 191 23.37 -17.33 13.83
N PRO A 192 24.40 -16.56 13.43
CA PRO A 192 25.80 -16.92 13.71
C PRO A 192 26.00 -16.83 15.23
N GLY A 193 26.02 -18.00 15.89
CA GLY A 193 26.19 -18.11 17.34
C GLY A 193 25.50 -19.29 18.02
N MET A 194 24.55 -19.95 17.37
CA MET A 194 23.94 -21.19 17.86
C MET A 194 24.64 -22.41 17.24
N ILE A 195 25.85 -22.73 17.71
CA ILE A 195 26.53 -23.99 17.41
C ILE A 195 26.15 -24.97 18.53
N ALA A 196 25.07 -25.70 18.33
CA ALA A 196 24.83 -26.95 19.04
C ALA A 196 24.04 -27.88 18.13
N ASP A 197 24.64 -28.99 17.73
CA ASP A 197 24.14 -30.09 16.90
C ASP A 197 24.20 -29.89 15.36
N ILE A 198 25.34 -30.30 14.80
CA ILE A 198 25.70 -30.13 13.36
C ILE A 198 24.80 -30.90 12.40
N GLN A 199 24.12 -31.95 12.81
CA GLN A 199 23.26 -32.75 11.92
C GLN A 199 21.84 -32.24 11.81
N SER A 200 21.25 -31.78 12.91
CA SER A 200 19.92 -31.18 12.91
C SER A 200 19.92 -29.80 12.25
N THR A 201 21.02 -29.04 12.39
CA THR A 201 21.18 -27.71 11.82
C THR A 201 21.28 -27.73 10.29
N ALA A 202 21.93 -28.77 9.68
CA ALA A 202 22.04 -28.87 8.24
C ALA A 202 20.72 -29.27 7.55
N GLU A 203 19.89 -30.08 8.21
CA GLU A 203 18.55 -30.39 7.71
C GLU A 203 17.58 -29.21 7.86
N MET A 204 17.63 -28.51 8.98
CA MET A 204 16.85 -27.28 9.18
C MET A 204 17.25 -26.18 8.20
N ALA A 205 18.54 -25.98 7.95
CA ALA A 205 19.02 -25.00 6.96
C ALA A 205 18.52 -25.32 5.54
N LYS A 206 18.48 -26.60 5.14
CA LYS A 206 17.94 -27.01 3.83
C LYS A 206 16.43 -26.79 3.74
N VAL A 207 15.68 -27.07 4.79
CA VAL A 207 14.24 -26.84 4.83
C VAL A 207 13.94 -25.33 4.81
N ALA A 208 14.72 -24.53 5.55
CA ALA A 208 14.62 -23.07 5.56
C ALA A 208 14.89 -22.47 4.16
N GLU A 209 15.92 -22.96 3.47
CA GLU A 209 16.24 -22.51 2.11
C GLU A 209 15.12 -22.84 1.11
N GLN A 210 14.53 -24.02 1.21
CA GLN A 210 13.41 -24.43 0.35
C GLN A 210 12.14 -23.63 0.63
N LEU A 211 11.83 -23.37 1.91
CA LEU A 211 10.72 -22.50 2.30
C LEU A 211 10.92 -21.06 1.78
N LYS A 212 12.16 -20.57 1.77
CA LYS A 212 12.51 -19.25 1.24
C LYS A 212 12.12 -19.11 -0.24
N TYR A 213 12.51 -20.07 -1.07
CA TYR A 213 12.19 -20.02 -2.50
C TYR A 213 10.70 -20.24 -2.77
N ALA A 214 10.05 -21.16 -2.06
CA ALA A 214 8.61 -21.36 -2.19
C ALA A 214 7.80 -20.08 -1.80
N THR A 215 8.25 -19.40 -0.75
CA THR A 215 7.63 -18.16 -0.27
C THR A 215 7.78 -17.01 -1.27
N ILE A 216 8.95 -16.85 -1.91
CA ILE A 216 9.19 -15.83 -2.94
C ILE A 216 8.26 -16.05 -4.14
N VAL A 217 8.09 -17.28 -4.60
CA VAL A 217 7.23 -17.60 -5.75
C VAL A 217 5.75 -17.37 -5.43
N VAL A 218 5.30 -17.64 -4.21
CA VAL A 218 3.89 -17.41 -3.81
C VAL A 218 3.58 -15.93 -3.63
N SER A 219 4.60 -15.08 -3.35
CA SER A 219 4.42 -13.63 -3.12
C SER A 219 4.54 -12.78 -4.39
N SER A 220 5.02 -13.37 -5.49
CA SER A 220 5.14 -12.70 -6.81
C SER A 220 3.84 -12.71 -7.59
#